data_7c7e628982a8491dd7d0521e42152a8d
#
_entry.id   7c7e628982a8491dd7d0521e42152a8d
#
_cell.length_a   1.000
_cell.length_b   1.000
_cell.length_c   1.000
_cell.angle_alpha   90.00
_cell.angle_beta   90.00
_cell.angle_gamma   90.00
#
_symmetry.space_group_name_H-M   'P 1'
#
loop_
_entity.id
_entity.type
_entity.pdbx_description
1 polymer ?
#
loop_
_entity_poly.entity_id
_entity_poly.type
_entity_poly.pdbx_seq_one_letter_code
_entity_poly.pdbx_strand_id
1 'polypeptide(L)'
;MIATGMIDMVVETTNYIYVLELKLSNNGGIDAATEQMRAKQYAEPFKTDKRKLTAIAIELDEKGKGLIDWKEVVNWVKITQWFHT
;
A
#
# COMPACT_ATOMS: atom_id res chain seq x y z
N MET A 1 -5.50 -18.49 6.32
CA MET A 1 -4.76 -17.90 6.39
C MET A 1 -5.00 -16.72 6.63
N ILE A 2 -4.35 -16.20 7.02
CA ILE A 2 -4.54 -15.08 7.24
C ILE A 2 -4.16 -14.21 6.33
N ALA A 3 -4.96 -13.58 5.80
CA ALA A 3 -4.66 -12.58 4.89
C ALA A 3 -4.26 -11.32 5.55
N THR A 4 -4.42 -11.26 6.81
CA THR A 4 -4.05 -10.07 7.53
C THR A 4 -2.59 -9.82 7.34
N GLY A 5 -2.22 -8.67 6.97
CA GLY A 5 -0.83 -8.35 6.75
C GLY A 5 -0.35 -8.61 5.34
N MET A 6 -1.17 -9.24 4.51
CA MET A 6 -0.76 -9.46 3.15
C MET A 6 -1.11 -8.26 2.29
N ILE A 7 -0.25 -8.00 1.32
CA ILE A 7 -0.46 -6.95 0.35
C ILE A 7 -1.18 -7.56 -0.84
N ASP A 8 -2.14 -6.83 -1.42
CA ASP A 8 -2.93 -7.38 -2.51
C ASP A 8 -2.10 -7.66 -3.75
N MET A 9 -1.13 -6.80 -4.04
CA MET A 9 -0.33 -7.00 -5.23
C MET A 9 1.02 -6.33 -5.08
N VAL A 10 2.06 -6.96 -5.57
CA VAL A 10 3.38 -6.37 -5.59
C VAL A 10 3.88 -6.44 -7.03
N VAL A 11 4.34 -5.32 -7.54
CA VAL A 11 4.92 -5.26 -8.88
C VAL A 11 6.39 -4.86 -8.72
N GLU A 12 7.28 -5.67 -9.24
CA GLU A 12 8.71 -5.42 -9.10
C GLU A 12 9.36 -5.20 -10.44
N THR A 13 10.19 -4.19 -10.52
CA THR A 13 10.99 -3.94 -11.71
C THR A 13 12.44 -3.90 -11.29
N THR A 14 13.34 -3.64 -12.21
CA THR A 14 14.76 -3.58 -11.90
C THR A 14 15.05 -2.52 -10.84
N ASN A 15 14.41 -1.37 -10.91
CA ASN A 15 14.72 -0.27 -10.03
C ASN A 15 13.60 0.13 -9.07
N TYR A 16 12.44 -0.48 -9.17
CA TYR A 16 11.28 -0.06 -8.39
C TYR A 16 10.48 -1.22 -7.85
N ILE A 17 9.85 -1.01 -6.71
CA ILE A 17 8.90 -1.95 -6.14
C ILE A 17 7.62 -1.16 -5.89
N TYR A 18 6.49 -1.67 -6.38
CA TYR A 18 5.20 -1.04 -6.13
C TYR A 18 4.36 -2.02 -5.32
N VAL A 19 3.83 -1.56 -4.20
CA VAL A 19 2.91 -2.35 -3.39
C VAL A 19 1.55 -1.73 -3.50
N LEU A 20 0.55 -2.53 -3.76
CA LEU A 20 -0.79 -2.04 -4.04
C LEU A 20 -1.80 -2.65 -3.10
N GLU A 21 -2.73 -1.83 -2.65
CA GLU A 21 -3.84 -2.29 -1.83
C GLU A 21 -5.12 -1.84 -2.53
N LEU A 22 -6.02 -2.77 -2.81
CA LEU A 22 -7.24 -2.46 -3.55
C LEU A 22 -8.45 -2.64 -2.66
N LYS A 23 -9.38 -1.70 -2.75
CA LYS A 23 -10.64 -1.79 -2.02
C LYS A 23 -11.77 -1.33 -2.92
N LEU A 24 -12.91 -1.99 -2.76
CA LEU A 24 -14.10 -1.56 -3.47
C LEU A 24 -14.71 -0.38 -2.74
N SER A 25 -15.43 0.45 -3.47
CA SER A 25 -16.07 1.62 -2.89
C SER A 25 -17.00 1.26 -1.73
N ASN A 26 -17.73 0.16 -1.85
CA ASN A 26 -18.66 -0.25 -0.81
C ASN A 26 -17.97 -1.00 0.33
N ASN A 27 -16.66 -1.14 0.30
CA ASN A 27 -15.89 -1.74 1.38
C ASN A 27 -14.94 -0.74 1.98
N GLY A 28 -15.30 0.51 1.98
CA GLY A 28 -14.50 1.56 2.61
C GLY A 28 -13.64 2.38 1.66
N GLY A 29 -13.47 1.92 0.44
CA GLY A 29 -12.80 2.71 -0.60
C GLY A 29 -11.38 3.09 -0.28
N ILE A 30 -10.99 4.28 -0.74
CA ILE A 30 -9.61 4.74 -0.65
C ILE A 30 -9.14 4.90 0.79
N ASP A 31 -10.04 5.30 1.68
CA ASP A 31 -9.66 5.47 3.07
C ASP A 31 -9.33 4.13 3.72
N ALA A 32 -10.14 3.12 3.46
CA ALA A 32 -9.89 1.80 4.01
C ALA A 32 -8.62 1.20 3.41
N ALA A 33 -8.37 1.41 2.13
CA ALA A 33 -7.15 0.91 1.49
C ALA A 33 -5.92 1.56 2.12
N THR A 34 -5.98 2.85 2.36
CA THR A 34 -4.87 3.59 2.95
C THR A 34 -4.60 3.10 4.38
N GLU A 35 -5.66 2.94 5.16
CA GLU A 35 -5.50 2.50 6.53
C GLU A 35 -4.95 1.09 6.61
N GLN A 36 -5.43 0.20 5.77
CA GLN A 36 -4.94 -1.16 5.79
C GLN A 36 -3.48 -1.23 5.37
N MET A 37 -3.10 -0.43 4.41
CA MET A 37 -1.72 -0.43 3.96
C MET A 37 -0.80 0.00 5.09
N ARG A 38 -1.19 1.02 5.84
CA ARG A 38 -0.39 1.47 6.97
C ARG A 38 -0.34 0.42 8.07
N ALA A 39 -1.47 -0.22 8.34
CA ALA A 39 -1.54 -1.21 9.40
C ALA A 39 -0.71 -2.45 9.06
N LYS A 40 -0.55 -2.77 7.79
CA LYS A 40 0.18 -3.95 7.40
C LYS A 40 1.68 -3.75 7.38
N GLN A 41 2.15 -2.54 7.61
CA GLN A 41 3.58 -2.25 7.58
C GLN A 41 4.18 -2.74 6.27
N TYR A 42 3.61 -2.29 5.18
CA TYR A 42 3.91 -2.79 3.85
C TYR A 42 5.39 -2.73 3.47
N ALA A 43 6.15 -1.86 4.10
CA ALA A 43 7.55 -1.70 3.75
C ALA A 43 8.45 -2.72 4.43
N GLU A 44 7.97 -3.42 5.44
CA GLU A 44 8.80 -4.31 6.22
C GLU A 44 9.50 -5.39 5.39
N PRO A 45 8.83 -6.07 4.49
CA PRO A 45 9.49 -7.11 3.71
C PRO A 45 10.59 -6.59 2.79
N PHE A 46 10.59 -5.28 2.53
CA PHE A 46 11.51 -4.68 1.56
C PHE A 46 12.50 -3.73 2.21
N LYS A 47 12.63 -3.76 3.52
CA LYS A 47 13.40 -2.73 4.20
C LYS A 47 14.90 -2.76 3.86
N THR A 48 15.41 -3.89 3.41
CA THR A 48 16.80 -3.98 3.01
C THR A 48 16.99 -3.90 1.51
N ASP A 49 15.89 -3.76 0.77
CA ASP A 49 15.94 -3.70 -0.68
C ASP A 49 16.33 -2.28 -1.08
N LYS A 50 17.22 -2.16 -2.05
CA LYS A 50 17.70 -0.85 -2.45
C LYS A 50 16.82 -0.17 -3.48
N ARG A 51 15.86 -0.88 -4.03
CA ARG A 51 14.96 -0.30 -5.03
C ARG A 51 14.01 0.68 -4.35
N LYS A 52 13.49 1.62 -5.14
CA LYS A 52 12.54 2.57 -4.58
C LYS A 52 11.21 1.89 -4.38
N LEU A 53 10.67 2.00 -3.17
CA LEU A 53 9.40 1.40 -2.82
C LEU A 53 8.30 2.46 -2.87
N THR A 54 7.24 2.17 -3.59
CA THR A 54 6.09 3.05 -3.69
C THR A 54 4.84 2.26 -3.32
N ALA A 55 4.06 2.80 -2.42
CA ALA A 55 2.82 2.17 -1.99
C ALA A 55 1.65 2.94 -2.55
N ILE A 56 0.68 2.25 -3.13
CA ILE A 56 -0.45 2.88 -3.76
C ILE A 56 -1.73 2.24 -3.26
N ALA A 57 -2.64 3.07 -2.76
CA ALA A 57 -3.97 2.62 -2.38
C ALA A 57 -4.90 2.89 -3.57
N ILE A 58 -5.76 1.94 -3.88
CA ILE A 58 -6.61 2.03 -5.05
C ILE A 58 -8.04 1.70 -4.65
N GLU A 59 -8.96 2.52 -5.12
CA GLU A 59 -10.39 2.26 -4.93
C GLU A 59 -11.00 1.90 -6.27
N LEU A 60 -11.74 0.81 -6.32
CA LEU A 60 -12.46 0.39 -7.52
C LEU A 60 -13.95 0.48 -7.25
N ASP A 61 -14.74 0.60 -8.31
CA ASP A 61 -16.19 0.64 -8.13
C ASP A 61 -16.65 -0.71 -7.58
N GLU A 62 -17.89 -0.75 -7.10
CA GLU A 62 -18.35 -1.94 -6.39
C GLU A 62 -18.43 -3.18 -7.26
N LYS A 63 -18.35 -3.03 -8.55
CA LYS A 63 -18.36 -4.18 -9.45
C LYS A 63 -16.96 -4.50 -9.92
N GLY A 64 -15.98 -3.73 -9.45
CA GLY A 64 -14.59 -3.96 -9.83
C GLY A 64 -14.27 -3.59 -11.24
N LYS A 65 -15.13 -2.82 -11.89
CA LYS A 65 -14.94 -2.51 -13.28
C LYS A 65 -14.16 -1.24 -13.57
N GLY A 66 -14.12 -0.34 -12.65
CA GLY A 66 -13.47 0.93 -12.92
C GLY A 66 -12.69 1.47 -11.76
N LEU A 67 -11.67 2.23 -12.07
CA LEU A 67 -10.88 2.91 -11.08
C LEU A 67 -11.63 4.16 -10.64
N ILE A 68 -11.87 4.27 -9.34
CA ILE A 68 -12.54 5.44 -8.79
C ILE A 68 -11.52 6.44 -8.28
N ASP A 69 -10.50 5.96 -7.57
CA ASP A 69 -9.53 6.85 -6.97
C ASP A 69 -8.25 6.07 -6.68
N TRP A 70 -7.17 6.81 -6.52
CA TRP A 70 -5.92 6.19 -6.11
C TRP A 70 -5.06 7.24 -5.45
N LYS A 71 -4.15 6.80 -4.58
CA LYS A 71 -3.20 7.74 -4.03
C LYS A 71 -1.98 7.01 -3.52
N GLU A 72 -0.87 7.70 -3.51
CA GLU A 72 0.37 7.16 -2.97
C GLU A 72 0.31 7.26 -1.44
N VAL A 73 0.66 6.20 -0.76
CA VAL A 73 0.64 6.17 0.69
C VAL A 73 2.05 6.48 1.17
N VAL A 74 2.18 7.57 1.91
CA VAL A 74 3.49 7.99 2.38
C VAL A 74 3.97 7.05 3.47
N ASN A 75 5.25 6.74 3.44
CA ASN A 75 5.83 5.86 4.43
C ASN A 75 6.06 6.60 5.74
N TRP A 76 5.08 6.58 6.58
CA TRP A 76 5.13 7.27 7.84
C TRP A 76 6.13 6.68 8.81
N VAL A 77 6.59 5.48 8.58
CA VAL A 77 7.60 4.89 9.43
C VAL A 77 8.89 5.67 9.35
N LYS A 78 9.19 6.23 8.18
CA LYS A 78 10.39 7.03 8.07
C LYS A 78 10.32 8.26 8.92
N ILE A 79 9.16 8.85 9.05
CA ILE A 79 8.99 10.02 9.88
C ILE A 79 9.32 9.68 11.31
N THR A 80 8.88 8.53 11.77
CA THR A 80 9.19 8.09 13.10
C THR A 80 10.68 7.94 13.31
N GLN A 81 11.36 7.43 12.32
CA GLN A 81 12.80 7.24 12.45
C GLN A 81 13.55 8.55 12.58
N TRP A 82 13.04 9.60 11.94
CA TRP A 82 13.73 10.87 12.05
C TRP A 82 13.77 11.42 13.45
N PHE A 83 12.78 11.09 14.23
CA PHE A 83 12.75 11.59 15.59
C PHE A 83 13.78 10.94 16.48
N HIS A 84 14.41 9.90 16.00
CA HIS A 84 15.40 9.22 16.81
C HIS A 84 16.80 9.68 16.49
N THR A 85 16.93 10.51 15.53
CA THR A 85 18.26 11.04 15.22
C THR A 85 18.48 12.41 15.86
#